data_47216c41003fb7492928d50f4d0d8c04
#
_entry.id   47216c41003fb7492928d50f4d0d8c04
#
_cell.length_a   1.000
_cell.length_b   1.000
_cell.length_c   1.000
_cell.angle_alpha   90.00
_cell.angle_beta   90.00
_cell.angle_gamma   90.00
#
_symmetry.space_group_name_H-M   'P 1'
#
loop_
_entity.id
_entity.type
_entity.pdbx_description
1 polymer ?
#
loop_
_entity_poly.entity_id
_entity_poly.type
_entity_poly.pdbx_seq_one_letter_code
_entity_poly.pdbx_strand_id
1 'polypeptide(L)'
;MKKGFSLPLWVAGAARSALNKLVGLPFKNYELIKIPNEKKEIKIEIHSVGLLKDDSHALGITFAKSGLDLDITQNLEIWTIASLEKISFSNPAQKIPINIIAGSGVGIKEDTSEICISNFAKEVLFENLLDSIPAGFNLNLEIIFPNGLFLAERTSNKSFGIVDGLSIIGTSAETYSSASPDQLEEAKNNLAKLIQNDFEGEVIFVIGENGLNLAKSYNVNLPIIKIGNWIGPLLVDAAIKKVKTVILFGYHGKLIKLAGGIFHTHNHLADARIEILIYLAVQEKLPPEIIVELSQLDNLENALQILERFNKSLADKLFKNLSNTIEKRSFSYVNRYVKTDMEIASIIFDRKRKIRWAGINGNNYISYFQ
;
A
#
# COMPACT_ATOMS: atom_id res chain seq x y z
N MET A 1 -17.88 8.71 -12.03
CA MET A 1 -16.56 8.06 -12.18
C MET A 1 -16.73 6.56 -12.18
N LYS A 2 -16.05 5.80 -13.03
CA LYS A 2 -16.09 4.34 -12.99
C LYS A 2 -15.32 3.91 -11.72
N LYS A 3 -16.04 3.38 -10.74
CA LYS A 3 -15.46 2.72 -9.58
C LYS A 3 -14.83 1.41 -10.04
N GLY A 4 -13.60 1.17 -9.70
CA GLY A 4 -12.95 -0.11 -9.88
C GLY A 4 -12.97 -0.95 -8.60
N PHE A 5 -12.65 -2.22 -8.74
CA PHE A 5 -12.56 -3.12 -7.60
C PHE A 5 -11.13 -3.60 -7.42
N SER A 6 -10.76 -3.82 -6.16
CA SER A 6 -9.42 -4.27 -5.81
C SER A 6 -9.14 -5.71 -6.28
N LEU A 7 -7.87 -6.01 -6.53
CA LEU A 7 -7.41 -7.30 -7.01
C LEU A 7 -7.96 -8.52 -6.23
N PRO A 8 -8.06 -8.48 -4.88
CA PRO A 8 -8.67 -9.56 -4.09
C PRO A 8 -10.06 -9.99 -4.53
N LEU A 9 -10.94 -9.07 -4.98
CA LEU A 9 -12.29 -9.42 -5.39
C LEU A 9 -12.29 -10.17 -6.72
N TRP A 10 -11.42 -9.80 -7.64
CA TRP A 10 -11.28 -10.49 -8.93
C TRP A 10 -10.72 -11.91 -8.74
N VAL A 11 -9.73 -12.07 -7.86
CA VAL A 11 -9.20 -13.38 -7.47
C VAL A 11 -10.31 -14.24 -6.85
N ALA A 12 -11.10 -13.67 -5.92
CA ALA A 12 -12.20 -14.40 -5.29
C ALA A 12 -13.29 -14.80 -6.30
N GLY A 13 -13.59 -13.95 -7.28
CA GLY A 13 -14.53 -14.27 -8.35
C GLY A 13 -14.08 -15.48 -9.17
N ALA A 14 -12.83 -15.47 -9.64
CA ALA A 14 -12.23 -16.59 -10.35
C ALA A 14 -12.23 -17.86 -9.49
N ALA A 15 -11.82 -17.77 -8.23
CA ALA A 15 -11.75 -18.89 -7.29
C ALA A 15 -13.12 -19.52 -7.03
N ARG A 16 -14.14 -18.67 -6.79
CA ARG A 16 -15.52 -19.13 -6.55
C ARG A 16 -16.10 -19.83 -7.77
N SER A 17 -15.86 -19.29 -8.97
CA SER A 17 -16.33 -19.93 -10.21
C SER A 17 -15.66 -21.28 -10.45
N ALA A 18 -14.35 -21.43 -10.16
CA ALA A 18 -13.64 -22.69 -10.24
C ALA A 18 -14.19 -23.72 -9.23
N LEU A 19 -14.37 -23.32 -7.96
CA LEU A 19 -14.94 -24.19 -6.93
C LEU A 19 -16.38 -24.62 -7.28
N ASN A 20 -17.23 -23.68 -7.72
CA ASN A 20 -18.59 -23.97 -8.16
C ASN A 20 -18.61 -24.99 -9.30
N LYS A 21 -17.65 -24.93 -10.23
CA LYS A 21 -17.51 -25.90 -11.31
C LYS A 21 -17.12 -27.28 -10.79
N LEU A 22 -16.20 -27.38 -9.84
CA LEU A 22 -15.80 -28.65 -9.21
C LEU A 22 -16.95 -29.35 -8.50
N VAL A 23 -17.83 -28.59 -7.84
CA VAL A 23 -19.00 -29.16 -7.15
C VAL A 23 -20.21 -29.34 -8.06
N GLY A 24 -20.03 -29.21 -9.38
CA GLY A 24 -21.05 -29.54 -10.39
C GLY A 24 -22.09 -28.44 -10.63
N LEU A 25 -21.88 -27.23 -10.14
CA LEU A 25 -22.78 -26.11 -10.39
C LEU A 25 -22.64 -25.59 -11.84
N PRO A 26 -23.73 -25.07 -12.43
CA PRO A 26 -23.71 -24.54 -13.80
C PRO A 26 -22.87 -23.26 -13.85
N PHE A 27 -22.24 -23.03 -15.02
CA PHE A 27 -21.50 -21.80 -15.28
C PHE A 27 -22.41 -20.56 -15.21
N LYS A 28 -21.91 -19.55 -14.55
CA LYS A 28 -22.46 -18.19 -14.56
C LYS A 28 -21.38 -17.23 -15.05
N ASN A 29 -21.76 -16.27 -15.88
CA ASN A 29 -20.83 -15.24 -16.36
C ASN A 29 -20.49 -14.18 -15.32
N TYR A 30 -20.90 -14.36 -14.07
CA TYR A 30 -20.54 -13.55 -12.92
C TYR A 30 -20.66 -14.33 -11.62
N GLU A 31 -19.94 -13.87 -10.60
CA GLU A 31 -20.09 -14.27 -9.20
C GLU A 31 -20.43 -13.06 -8.34
N LEU A 32 -21.24 -13.28 -7.28
CA LEU A 32 -21.50 -12.28 -6.25
C LEU A 32 -20.51 -12.48 -5.11
N ILE A 33 -19.62 -11.52 -4.92
CA ILE A 33 -18.56 -11.58 -3.94
C ILE A 33 -18.92 -10.72 -2.73
N LYS A 34 -19.07 -11.35 -1.57
CA LYS A 34 -19.31 -10.70 -0.28
C LYS A 34 -18.07 -9.94 0.16
N ILE A 35 -18.28 -8.77 0.73
CA ILE A 35 -17.18 -7.97 1.31
C ILE A 35 -17.15 -8.25 2.82
N PRO A 36 -15.98 -8.67 3.35
CA PRO A 36 -15.83 -8.90 4.79
C PRO A 36 -16.26 -7.69 5.62
N ASN A 37 -17.05 -7.97 6.68
CA ASN A 37 -17.57 -6.96 7.60
C ASN A 37 -18.55 -5.93 6.98
N GLU A 38 -19.01 -6.14 5.75
CA GLU A 38 -20.01 -5.30 5.09
C GLU A 38 -21.24 -6.13 4.67
N LYS A 39 -22.43 -5.53 4.73
CA LYS A 39 -23.65 -6.14 4.15
C LYS A 39 -23.79 -5.83 2.67
N LYS A 40 -22.70 -6.06 1.91
CA LYS A 40 -22.62 -5.70 0.50
C LYS A 40 -22.01 -6.84 -0.30
N GLU A 41 -22.60 -7.09 -1.46
CA GLU A 41 -22.04 -8.01 -2.46
C GLU A 41 -21.68 -7.24 -3.73
N ILE A 42 -20.60 -7.64 -4.35
CA ILE A 42 -20.12 -7.05 -5.61
C ILE A 42 -20.20 -8.11 -6.70
N LYS A 43 -20.78 -7.72 -7.82
CA LYS A 43 -20.83 -8.54 -9.02
C LYS A 43 -19.48 -8.51 -9.73
N ILE A 44 -18.81 -9.68 -9.78
CA ILE A 44 -17.53 -9.87 -10.49
C ILE A 44 -17.80 -10.70 -11.75
N GLU A 45 -17.43 -10.14 -12.90
CA GLU A 45 -17.57 -10.83 -14.20
C GLU A 45 -16.58 -11.98 -14.29
N ILE A 46 -17.06 -13.13 -14.74
CA ILE A 46 -16.27 -14.33 -15.00
C ILE A 46 -16.12 -14.49 -16.50
N HIS A 47 -14.88 -14.52 -16.97
CA HIS A 47 -14.59 -14.69 -18.38
C HIS A 47 -14.86 -16.13 -18.84
N SER A 48 -14.29 -17.10 -18.11
CA SER A 48 -14.49 -18.52 -18.42
C SER A 48 -14.23 -19.40 -17.19
N VAL A 49 -14.78 -20.61 -17.23
CA VAL A 49 -14.53 -21.66 -16.25
C VAL A 49 -14.60 -23.02 -16.94
N GLY A 50 -13.74 -23.94 -16.55
CA GLY A 50 -13.72 -25.30 -17.10
C GLY A 50 -13.09 -26.31 -16.18
N LEU A 51 -13.48 -27.57 -16.29
CA LEU A 51 -12.75 -28.68 -15.69
C LEU A 51 -11.46 -28.93 -16.46
N LEU A 52 -10.40 -29.28 -15.75
CA LEU A 52 -9.14 -29.69 -16.33
C LEU A 52 -9.16 -31.20 -16.60
N LYS A 53 -8.15 -31.70 -17.30
CA LYS A 53 -8.09 -33.01 -17.95
C LYS A 53 -8.56 -34.21 -17.12
N ASP A 54 -8.45 -34.18 -15.82
CA ASP A 54 -8.78 -35.28 -14.91
C ASP A 54 -10.06 -35.06 -14.11
N ASP A 55 -10.80 -33.96 -14.41
CA ASP A 55 -12.00 -33.50 -13.69
C ASP A 55 -11.80 -33.32 -12.18
N SER A 56 -10.57 -33.47 -11.68
CA SER A 56 -10.20 -33.25 -10.27
C SER A 56 -9.82 -31.81 -9.99
N HIS A 57 -9.61 -31.01 -11.03
CA HIS A 57 -9.27 -29.61 -10.97
C HIS A 57 -10.21 -28.78 -11.83
N ALA A 58 -10.47 -27.56 -11.44
CA ALA A 58 -11.18 -26.59 -12.27
C ALA A 58 -10.40 -25.27 -12.34
N LEU A 59 -10.41 -24.70 -13.55
CA LEU A 59 -9.83 -23.39 -13.82
C LEU A 59 -10.94 -22.35 -13.94
N GLY A 60 -10.81 -21.24 -13.19
CA GLY A 60 -11.62 -20.04 -13.35
C GLY A 60 -10.78 -18.86 -13.81
N ILE A 61 -11.29 -18.07 -14.76
CA ILE A 61 -10.58 -16.94 -15.35
C ILE A 61 -11.41 -15.67 -15.24
N THR A 62 -10.77 -14.60 -14.78
CA THR A 62 -11.31 -13.23 -14.77
C THR A 62 -10.28 -12.24 -15.32
N PHE A 63 -10.75 -11.03 -15.64
CA PHE A 63 -9.90 -9.88 -15.97
C PHE A 63 -10.19 -8.74 -15.00
N ALA A 64 -9.17 -8.29 -14.29
CA ALA A 64 -9.32 -7.23 -13.31
C ALA A 64 -9.72 -5.91 -13.97
N LYS A 65 -10.78 -5.29 -13.47
CA LYS A 65 -11.23 -3.94 -13.86
C LYS A 65 -11.04 -3.01 -12.67
N SER A 66 -9.83 -2.46 -12.56
CA SER A 66 -9.47 -1.53 -11.47
C SER A 66 -10.18 -0.18 -11.59
N GLY A 67 -10.83 0.08 -12.73
CA GLY A 67 -11.55 1.33 -13.01
C GLY A 67 -10.67 2.54 -13.33
N LEU A 68 -9.35 2.35 -13.32
CA LEU A 68 -8.35 3.41 -13.48
C LEU A 68 -7.39 3.05 -14.61
N ASP A 69 -7.28 3.90 -15.60
CA ASP A 69 -6.44 3.68 -16.79
C ASP A 69 -4.93 3.55 -16.45
N LEU A 70 -4.51 4.09 -15.31
CA LEU A 70 -3.11 4.07 -14.85
C LEU A 70 -2.80 2.98 -13.81
N ASP A 71 -3.78 2.15 -13.45
CA ASP A 71 -3.56 1.05 -12.51
C ASP A 71 -2.88 -0.12 -13.23
N ILE A 72 -1.76 -0.58 -12.68
CA ILE A 72 -0.96 -1.67 -13.26
C ILE A 72 -1.75 -2.99 -13.34
N THR A 73 -2.79 -3.14 -12.53
CA THR A 73 -3.66 -4.32 -12.55
C THR A 73 -4.87 -4.18 -13.49
N GLN A 74 -4.99 -3.03 -14.18
CA GLN A 74 -6.06 -2.85 -15.17
C GLN A 74 -5.91 -3.86 -16.31
N ASN A 75 -6.98 -4.65 -16.54
CA ASN A 75 -7.02 -5.76 -17.49
C ASN A 75 -6.03 -6.92 -17.18
N LEU A 76 -5.57 -7.01 -15.93
CA LEU A 76 -4.77 -8.16 -15.49
C LEU A 76 -5.61 -9.43 -15.62
N GLU A 77 -5.09 -10.38 -16.36
CA GLU A 77 -5.65 -11.73 -16.46
C GLU A 77 -5.34 -12.50 -15.18
N ILE A 78 -6.38 -13.12 -14.60
CA ILE A 78 -6.31 -13.83 -13.33
C ILE A 78 -6.86 -15.23 -13.55
N TRP A 79 -6.03 -16.21 -13.27
CA TRP A 79 -6.42 -17.62 -13.26
C TRP A 79 -6.42 -18.15 -11.85
N THR A 80 -7.37 -18.98 -11.53
CA THR A 80 -7.39 -19.75 -10.29
C THR A 80 -7.67 -21.20 -10.60
N ILE A 81 -6.81 -22.08 -10.11
CA ILE A 81 -7.00 -23.53 -10.22
C ILE A 81 -7.43 -24.03 -8.84
N ALA A 82 -8.62 -24.61 -8.77
CA ALA A 82 -9.20 -25.18 -7.57
C ALA A 82 -9.17 -26.71 -7.64
N SER A 83 -8.82 -27.37 -6.54
CA SER A 83 -8.98 -28.81 -6.35
C SER A 83 -9.44 -29.14 -4.94
N LEU A 84 -10.15 -30.25 -4.78
CA LEU A 84 -10.69 -30.71 -3.50
C LEU A 84 -9.93 -31.96 -3.05
N GLU A 85 -9.37 -31.90 -1.84
CA GLU A 85 -8.64 -32.99 -1.21
C GLU A 85 -9.42 -33.52 -0.01
N LYS A 86 -9.61 -34.84 0.07
CA LYS A 86 -10.28 -35.46 1.23
C LYS A 86 -9.45 -35.27 2.51
N ILE A 87 -10.10 -34.86 3.58
CA ILE A 87 -9.47 -34.74 4.89
C ILE A 87 -9.08 -36.12 5.39
N SER A 88 -7.79 -36.33 5.59
CA SER A 88 -7.27 -37.53 6.25
C SER A 88 -7.43 -37.39 7.76
N PHE A 89 -8.08 -38.37 8.41
CA PHE A 89 -8.28 -38.39 9.88
C PHE A 89 -6.99 -38.44 10.70
N SER A 90 -5.84 -38.59 10.05
CA SER A 90 -4.52 -38.69 10.71
C SER A 90 -3.91 -37.33 11.09
N ASN A 91 -4.48 -36.20 10.72
CA ASN A 91 -3.91 -34.89 11.04
C ASN A 91 -4.96 -33.87 11.52
N PRO A 92 -5.34 -33.90 12.82
CA PRO A 92 -6.32 -32.97 13.39
C PRO A 92 -5.84 -31.52 13.50
N ALA A 93 -4.59 -31.23 13.12
CA ALA A 93 -4.00 -29.88 13.22
C ALA A 93 -4.32 -28.95 12.04
N GLN A 94 -4.93 -29.44 10.97
CA GLN A 94 -5.29 -28.61 9.81
C GLN A 94 -6.59 -27.85 10.07
N LYS A 95 -6.47 -26.71 10.74
CA LYS A 95 -7.62 -25.85 11.14
C LYS A 95 -8.19 -24.98 10.03
N ILE A 96 -7.57 -24.89 8.87
CA ILE A 96 -7.98 -23.99 7.81
C ILE A 96 -8.27 -24.82 6.55
N PRO A 97 -9.54 -24.90 6.09
CA PRO A 97 -9.91 -25.76 4.97
C PRO A 97 -9.52 -25.20 3.59
N ILE A 98 -8.81 -24.08 3.52
CA ILE A 98 -8.34 -23.45 2.29
C ILE A 98 -6.83 -23.30 2.32
N ASN A 99 -6.14 -23.97 1.41
CA ASN A 99 -4.71 -23.83 1.15
C ASN A 99 -4.51 -22.94 -0.07
N ILE A 100 -3.88 -21.77 0.11
CA ILE A 100 -3.64 -20.80 -0.97
C ILE A 100 -2.20 -20.95 -1.45
N ILE A 101 -2.04 -21.23 -2.75
CA ILE A 101 -0.77 -21.52 -3.39
C ILE A 101 -0.46 -20.39 -4.40
N ALA A 102 0.77 -19.89 -4.37
CA ALA A 102 1.27 -18.98 -5.38
C ALA A 102 1.64 -19.77 -6.64
N GLY A 103 0.96 -19.51 -7.73
CA GLY A 103 1.31 -19.98 -9.06
C GLY A 103 2.16 -18.95 -9.80
N SER A 104 2.40 -19.19 -11.08
CA SER A 104 3.22 -18.33 -11.93
C SER A 104 2.75 -16.86 -11.90
N GLY A 105 3.69 -15.93 -11.71
CA GLY A 105 3.44 -14.49 -11.72
C GLY A 105 2.79 -13.93 -10.46
N VAL A 106 2.56 -14.77 -9.43
CA VAL A 106 2.14 -14.31 -8.09
C VAL A 106 3.35 -14.13 -7.21
N GLY A 107 3.44 -12.99 -6.54
CA GLY A 107 4.58 -12.63 -5.71
C GLY A 107 4.65 -13.45 -4.42
N ILE A 108 5.86 -13.89 -4.10
CA ILE A 108 6.20 -14.57 -2.85
C ILE A 108 7.23 -13.75 -2.08
N LYS A 109 7.30 -13.94 -0.78
CA LYS A 109 8.35 -13.34 0.04
C LYS A 109 9.65 -14.11 -0.16
N GLU A 110 10.73 -13.40 -0.45
CA GLU A 110 12.05 -13.96 -0.73
C GLU A 110 12.63 -14.78 0.44
N ASP A 111 12.33 -14.37 1.68
CA ASP A 111 12.84 -14.97 2.92
C ASP A 111 12.07 -16.23 3.37
N THR A 112 10.76 -16.29 3.14
CA THR A 112 9.89 -17.38 3.64
C THR A 112 9.27 -18.21 2.54
N SER A 113 9.39 -17.81 1.28
CA SER A 113 8.69 -18.38 0.11
C SER A 113 7.15 -18.39 0.27
N GLU A 114 6.62 -17.67 1.24
CA GLU A 114 5.17 -17.55 1.42
C GLU A 114 4.55 -16.61 0.38
N ILE A 115 3.35 -16.95 -0.05
CA ILE A 115 2.57 -16.06 -0.94
C ILE A 115 2.39 -14.67 -0.33
N CYS A 116 2.65 -13.63 -1.12
CA CYS A 116 2.43 -12.26 -0.70
C CYS A 116 0.97 -11.85 -0.89
N ILE A 117 0.17 -12.12 0.14
CA ILE A 117 -1.27 -11.86 0.17
C ILE A 117 -1.65 -11.06 1.41
N SER A 118 -2.51 -10.04 1.26
CA SER A 118 -2.98 -9.21 2.37
C SER A 118 -4.02 -9.94 3.23
N ASN A 119 -4.20 -9.49 4.48
CA ASN A 119 -5.24 -10.04 5.36
C ASN A 119 -6.63 -9.85 4.76
N PHE A 120 -6.93 -8.67 4.21
CA PHE A 120 -8.19 -8.42 3.52
C PHE A 120 -8.43 -9.40 2.37
N ALA A 121 -7.41 -9.71 1.55
CA ALA A 121 -7.54 -10.67 0.47
C ALA A 121 -7.84 -12.09 0.98
N LYS A 122 -7.20 -12.50 2.09
CA LYS A 122 -7.51 -13.77 2.76
C LYS A 122 -8.96 -13.80 3.27
N GLU A 123 -9.39 -12.76 3.96
CA GLU A 123 -10.75 -12.63 4.47
C GLU A 123 -11.80 -12.71 3.34
N VAL A 124 -11.56 -12.01 2.22
CA VAL A 124 -12.42 -12.08 1.03
C VAL A 124 -12.52 -13.51 0.49
N LEU A 125 -11.39 -14.21 0.36
CA LEU A 125 -11.39 -15.60 -0.11
C LEU A 125 -12.13 -16.51 0.86
N PHE A 126 -11.87 -16.42 2.15
CA PHE A 126 -12.53 -17.26 3.17
C PHE A 126 -14.04 -17.03 3.21
N GLU A 127 -14.48 -15.76 3.27
CA GLU A 127 -15.90 -15.39 3.32
C GLU A 127 -16.71 -15.93 2.12
N ASN A 128 -16.04 -16.06 0.95
CA ASN A 128 -16.70 -16.42 -0.29
C ASN A 128 -16.56 -17.89 -0.70
N LEU A 129 -15.66 -18.64 -0.08
CA LEU A 129 -15.37 -20.02 -0.49
C LEU A 129 -15.75 -21.06 0.56
N LEU A 130 -15.66 -20.73 1.87
CA LEU A 130 -15.84 -21.70 2.94
C LEU A 130 -17.16 -22.46 2.87
N ASP A 131 -18.27 -21.76 2.68
CA ASP A 131 -19.61 -22.36 2.64
C ASP A 131 -19.82 -23.26 1.41
N SER A 132 -18.99 -23.16 0.40
CA SER A 132 -19.07 -23.94 -0.86
C SER A 132 -18.18 -25.17 -0.86
N ILE A 133 -17.30 -25.33 0.13
CA ILE A 133 -16.44 -26.52 0.25
C ILE A 133 -17.27 -27.68 0.80
N PRO A 134 -17.32 -28.83 0.12
CA PRO A 134 -18.04 -30.00 0.62
C PRO A 134 -17.49 -30.50 1.95
N ALA A 135 -18.38 -30.99 2.82
CA ALA A 135 -17.95 -31.56 4.10
C ALA A 135 -16.95 -32.70 3.91
N GLY A 136 -15.87 -32.70 4.67
CA GLY A 136 -14.80 -33.70 4.58
C GLY A 136 -13.74 -33.44 3.52
N PHE A 137 -13.73 -32.21 2.93
CA PHE A 137 -12.72 -31.81 1.98
C PHE A 137 -12.03 -30.51 2.39
N ASN A 138 -10.77 -30.37 1.97
CA ASN A 138 -10.01 -29.14 1.93
C ASN A 138 -9.96 -28.63 0.50
N LEU A 139 -9.91 -27.32 0.34
CA LEU A 139 -9.71 -26.65 -0.95
C LEU A 139 -8.23 -26.29 -1.10
N ASN A 140 -7.58 -26.78 -2.16
CA ASN A 140 -6.33 -26.23 -2.67
C ASN A 140 -6.65 -25.23 -3.77
N LEU A 141 -6.14 -24.01 -3.65
CA LEU A 141 -6.37 -22.90 -4.55
C LEU A 141 -5.04 -22.33 -5.03
N GLU A 142 -4.66 -22.62 -6.25
CA GLU A 142 -3.52 -22.00 -6.92
C GLU A 142 -3.96 -20.75 -7.66
N ILE A 143 -3.26 -19.63 -7.45
CA ILE A 143 -3.53 -18.34 -8.08
C ILE A 143 -2.41 -18.03 -9.05
N ILE A 144 -2.74 -17.69 -10.29
CA ILE A 144 -1.81 -17.44 -11.38
C ILE A 144 -2.12 -16.09 -12.03
N PHE A 145 -1.09 -15.30 -12.27
CA PHE A 145 -1.16 -14.09 -13.08
C PHE A 145 -0.24 -14.27 -14.31
N PRO A 146 -0.78 -14.67 -15.48
CA PRO A 146 0.05 -14.99 -16.66
C PRO A 146 1.08 -13.91 -17.02
N ASN A 147 0.71 -12.62 -16.87
CA ASN A 147 1.59 -11.48 -17.10
C ASN A 147 2.18 -10.88 -15.80
N GLY A 148 2.01 -11.56 -14.65
CA GLY A 148 2.32 -11.02 -13.35
C GLY A 148 3.81 -10.71 -13.15
N LEU A 149 4.69 -11.57 -13.65
CA LEU A 149 6.14 -11.35 -13.55
C LEU A 149 6.57 -10.08 -14.30
N PHE A 150 6.12 -9.91 -15.54
CA PHE A 150 6.42 -8.72 -16.34
C PHE A 150 5.88 -7.44 -15.69
N LEU A 151 4.66 -7.49 -15.13
CA LEU A 151 4.07 -6.34 -14.46
C LEU A 151 4.77 -6.04 -13.13
N ALA A 152 5.27 -7.05 -12.43
CA ALA A 152 5.99 -6.88 -11.17
C ALA A 152 7.28 -6.06 -11.33
N GLU A 153 7.95 -6.14 -12.48
CA GLU A 153 9.13 -5.30 -12.79
C GLU A 153 8.82 -3.79 -12.75
N ARG A 154 7.57 -3.41 -12.99
CA ARG A 154 7.08 -2.03 -12.95
C ARG A 154 6.62 -1.59 -11.55
N THR A 155 6.80 -2.44 -10.55
CA THR A 155 6.40 -2.19 -9.16
C THR A 155 7.64 -2.08 -8.27
N SER A 156 7.41 -1.63 -7.03
CA SER A 156 8.45 -1.68 -6.00
C SER A 156 8.53 -3.04 -5.26
N ASN A 157 7.88 -4.10 -5.76
CA ASN A 157 7.80 -5.39 -5.08
C ASN A 157 9.18 -5.95 -4.71
N LYS A 158 10.12 -5.95 -5.67
CA LYS A 158 11.50 -6.41 -5.45
C LYS A 158 12.20 -5.66 -4.32
N SER A 159 12.00 -4.33 -4.24
CA SER A 159 12.53 -3.52 -3.13
C SER A 159 11.90 -3.87 -1.77
N PHE A 160 10.81 -4.62 -1.77
CA PHE A 160 10.13 -5.11 -0.57
C PHE A 160 10.40 -6.60 -0.30
N GLY A 161 11.40 -7.20 -0.98
CA GLY A 161 11.71 -8.63 -0.85
C GLY A 161 10.56 -9.51 -1.36
N ILE A 162 9.82 -9.03 -2.36
CA ILE A 162 8.77 -9.79 -3.03
C ILE A 162 9.29 -10.13 -4.42
N VAL A 163 9.40 -11.41 -4.70
CA VAL A 163 9.92 -11.96 -5.96
C VAL A 163 8.83 -12.73 -6.70
N ASP A 164 9.12 -13.14 -7.92
CA ASP A 164 8.32 -14.03 -8.78
C ASP A 164 6.97 -13.49 -9.25
N GLY A 165 6.59 -12.25 -8.90
CA GLY A 165 5.37 -11.67 -9.45
C GLY A 165 4.72 -10.56 -8.63
N LEU A 166 3.42 -10.37 -8.89
CA LEU A 166 2.59 -9.37 -8.22
C LEU A 166 2.03 -9.89 -6.90
N SER A 167 2.06 -9.04 -5.88
CA SER A 167 1.38 -9.29 -4.60
C SER A 167 -0.13 -9.19 -4.74
N ILE A 168 -0.88 -10.04 -4.02
CA ILE A 168 -2.33 -9.94 -3.89
C ILE A 168 -2.63 -9.00 -2.73
N ILE A 169 -2.53 -7.70 -2.98
CA ILE A 169 -2.72 -6.67 -1.95
C ILE A 169 -4.00 -5.88 -2.16
N GLY A 170 -4.55 -5.41 -1.08
CA GLY A 170 -5.73 -4.55 -0.99
C GLY A 170 -6.13 -4.42 0.46
N THR A 171 -6.70 -3.28 0.85
CA THR A 171 -7.19 -3.00 2.21
C THR A 171 -8.68 -2.75 2.22
N SER A 172 -9.30 -2.70 1.02
CA SER A 172 -10.72 -2.46 0.82
C SER A 172 -11.18 -3.04 -0.51
N ALA A 173 -12.50 -3.16 -0.66
CA ALA A 173 -13.12 -3.71 -1.87
C ALA A 173 -13.01 -2.79 -3.09
N GLU A 174 -13.14 -1.49 -2.87
CA GLU A 174 -13.11 -0.49 -3.94
C GLU A 174 -11.69 0.05 -4.12
N THR A 175 -11.26 0.19 -5.37
CA THR A 175 -10.02 0.89 -5.71
C THR A 175 -10.32 2.36 -5.95
N TYR A 176 -9.59 3.19 -5.22
CA TYR A 176 -9.58 4.62 -5.49
C TYR A 176 -8.24 4.98 -6.12
N SER A 177 -8.26 5.83 -7.14
CA SER A 177 -7.02 6.44 -7.59
C SER A 177 -6.38 7.16 -6.42
N SER A 178 -5.16 6.76 -6.04
CA SER A 178 -4.39 7.49 -5.02
C SER A 178 -4.06 8.92 -5.45
N ALA A 179 -4.39 9.29 -6.68
CA ALA A 179 -4.35 10.62 -7.25
C ALA A 179 -5.76 11.19 -7.51
N SER A 180 -6.84 10.50 -7.09
CA SER A 180 -8.20 11.00 -7.29
C SER A 180 -8.42 12.31 -6.52
N PRO A 181 -9.02 13.34 -7.16
CA PRO A 181 -9.49 14.55 -6.47
C PRO A 181 -10.42 14.23 -5.27
N ASP A 182 -11.17 13.13 -5.35
CA ASP A 182 -12.10 12.72 -4.28
C ASP A 182 -11.37 12.46 -2.95
N GLN A 183 -10.14 11.91 -2.99
CA GLN A 183 -9.33 11.72 -1.78
C GLN A 183 -8.89 13.05 -1.16
N LEU A 184 -8.63 14.06 -1.99
CA LEU A 184 -8.34 15.40 -1.51
C LEU A 184 -9.56 16.00 -0.82
N GLU A 185 -10.74 15.90 -1.44
CA GLU A 185 -11.97 16.44 -0.86
C GLU A 185 -12.38 15.69 0.41
N GLU A 186 -12.22 14.37 0.46
CA GLU A 186 -12.42 13.58 1.67
C GLU A 186 -11.51 14.05 2.82
N ALA A 187 -10.22 14.23 2.54
CA ALA A 187 -9.26 14.68 3.55
C ALA A 187 -9.54 16.12 4.02
N LYS A 188 -9.94 17.03 3.13
CA LYS A 188 -10.39 18.38 3.50
C LYS A 188 -11.65 18.37 4.37
N ASN A 189 -12.62 17.49 4.02
CA ASN A 189 -13.84 17.33 4.80
C ASN A 189 -13.55 16.77 6.20
N ASN A 190 -12.64 15.80 6.31
CA ASN A 190 -12.20 15.26 7.60
C ASN A 190 -11.52 16.34 8.45
N LEU A 191 -10.67 17.17 7.85
CA LEU A 191 -10.05 18.31 8.53
C LEU A 191 -11.10 19.33 8.98
N ALA A 192 -12.08 19.67 8.14
CA ALA A 192 -13.13 20.61 8.47
C ALA A 192 -14.00 20.11 9.64
N LYS A 193 -14.37 18.82 9.65
CA LYS A 193 -15.12 18.20 10.75
C LYS A 193 -14.31 18.22 12.04
N LEU A 194 -13.01 17.93 11.97
CA LEU A 194 -12.13 17.95 13.12
C LEU A 194 -12.11 19.32 13.79
N ILE A 195 -11.99 20.38 13.00
CA ILE A 195 -11.87 21.76 13.51
C ILE A 195 -13.17 22.25 14.18
N GLN A 196 -14.31 21.67 13.84
CA GLN A 196 -15.60 22.00 14.45
C GLN A 196 -15.79 21.39 15.85
N ASN A 197 -14.94 20.44 16.28
CA ASN A 197 -15.10 19.65 17.50
C ASN A 197 -13.92 19.88 18.46
N ASP A 198 -13.92 20.92 19.28
CA ASP A 198 -12.94 21.22 20.35
C ASP A 198 -11.46 20.96 19.94
N PHE A 199 -11.10 21.44 18.75
CA PHE A 199 -9.80 21.22 18.16
C PHE A 199 -8.72 22.15 18.80
N GLU A 200 -7.71 21.56 19.41
CA GLU A 200 -6.64 22.31 20.09
C GLU A 200 -5.63 22.97 19.14
N GLY A 201 -5.73 22.71 17.86
CA GLY A 201 -4.92 23.34 16.81
C GLY A 201 -3.81 22.47 16.26
N GLU A 202 -3.61 21.25 16.74
CA GLU A 202 -2.55 20.33 16.32
C GLU A 202 -3.11 19.09 15.63
N VAL A 203 -2.54 18.68 14.51
CA VAL A 203 -3.02 17.52 13.74
C VAL A 203 -1.86 16.75 13.12
N ILE A 204 -1.96 15.43 13.12
CA ILE A 204 -1.03 14.54 12.43
C ILE A 204 -1.57 14.22 11.03
N PHE A 205 -0.80 14.57 10.01
CA PHE A 205 -1.03 14.16 8.63
C PHE A 205 -0.21 12.92 8.31
N VAL A 206 -0.90 11.78 8.12
CA VAL A 206 -0.25 10.51 7.78
C VAL A 206 -0.38 10.19 6.31
N ILE A 207 0.73 9.75 5.69
CA ILE A 207 0.76 9.38 4.28
C ILE A 207 0.58 7.86 4.15
N GLY A 208 -0.58 7.48 3.60
CA GLY A 208 -0.90 6.08 3.30
C GLY A 208 -1.24 5.24 4.53
N GLU A 209 -1.64 3.99 4.27
CA GLU A 209 -2.16 3.08 5.29
C GLU A 209 -1.11 2.65 6.31
N ASN A 210 0.12 2.41 5.84
CA ASN A 210 1.22 2.02 6.75
C ASN A 210 1.52 3.10 7.79
N GLY A 211 1.47 4.37 7.39
CA GLY A 211 1.65 5.50 8.30
C GLY A 211 0.51 5.61 9.31
N LEU A 212 -0.74 5.41 8.85
CA LEU A 212 -1.92 5.46 9.70
C LEU A 212 -1.87 4.36 10.78
N ASN A 213 -1.58 3.13 10.37
CA ASN A 213 -1.52 1.99 11.29
C ASN A 213 -0.38 2.16 12.30
N LEU A 214 0.76 2.69 11.86
CA LEU A 214 1.89 2.96 12.75
C LEU A 214 1.55 4.08 13.75
N ALA A 215 1.00 5.21 13.31
CA ALA A 215 0.62 6.30 14.20
C ALA A 215 -0.40 5.85 15.25
N LYS A 216 -1.41 5.06 14.84
CA LYS A 216 -2.40 4.49 15.76
C LYS A 216 -1.80 3.53 16.79
N SER A 217 -0.74 2.78 16.44
CA SER A 217 -0.11 1.84 17.38
C SER A 217 0.61 2.52 18.56
N TYR A 218 0.92 3.80 18.42
CA TYR A 218 1.50 4.60 19.50
C TYR A 218 0.48 5.24 20.45
N ASN A 219 -0.83 5.04 20.21
CA ASN A 219 -1.92 5.64 21.01
C ASN A 219 -1.78 7.17 21.20
N VAL A 220 -1.33 7.87 20.17
CA VAL A 220 -1.08 9.31 20.23
C VAL A 220 -2.40 10.06 20.49
N ASN A 221 -2.39 10.95 21.46
CA ASN A 221 -3.55 11.79 21.84
C ASN A 221 -3.82 12.98 20.89
N LEU A 222 -3.25 12.97 19.69
CA LEU A 222 -3.50 13.98 18.67
C LEU A 222 -4.39 13.41 17.56
N PRO A 223 -5.26 14.23 16.98
CA PRO A 223 -6.07 13.79 15.85
C PRO A 223 -5.20 13.43 14.65
N ILE A 224 -5.55 12.33 14.01
CA ILE A 224 -4.83 11.77 12.86
C ILE A 224 -5.72 11.85 11.63
N ILE A 225 -5.22 12.47 10.57
CA ILE A 225 -5.88 12.50 9.25
C ILE A 225 -5.00 11.75 8.26
N LYS A 226 -5.57 10.70 7.64
CA LYS A 226 -4.94 10.04 6.51
C LYS A 226 -5.05 10.96 5.29
N ILE A 227 -3.91 11.38 4.80
CA ILE A 227 -3.78 12.13 3.56
C ILE A 227 -3.24 11.21 2.47
N GLY A 228 -3.73 11.35 1.26
CA GLY A 228 -3.20 10.64 0.11
C GLY A 228 -1.91 11.28 -0.40
N ASN A 229 -1.80 11.38 -1.70
CA ASN A 229 -0.65 12.02 -2.34
C ASN A 229 -0.77 13.57 -2.44
N TRP A 230 -1.88 14.16 -1.99
CA TRP A 230 -2.25 15.57 -2.13
C TRP A 230 -1.76 16.44 -0.96
N ILE A 231 -0.48 16.34 -0.60
CA ILE A 231 0.07 16.98 0.60
C ILE A 231 0.00 18.50 0.51
N GLY A 232 0.43 19.07 -0.60
CA GLY A 232 0.46 20.53 -0.79
C GLY A 232 -0.91 21.20 -0.60
N PRO A 233 -1.94 20.81 -1.35
CA PRO A 233 -3.28 21.38 -1.19
C PRO A 233 -3.86 21.24 0.21
N LEU A 234 -3.55 20.14 0.92
CA LEU A 234 -4.02 19.94 2.30
C LEU A 234 -3.28 20.80 3.31
N LEU A 235 -1.97 21.02 3.14
CA LEU A 235 -1.22 21.97 3.96
C LEU A 235 -1.76 23.40 3.79
N VAL A 236 -2.08 23.80 2.56
CA VAL A 236 -2.69 25.12 2.30
C VAL A 236 -4.07 25.23 2.94
N ASP A 237 -4.90 24.17 2.81
CA ASP A 237 -6.24 24.14 3.43
C ASP A 237 -6.16 24.19 4.97
N ALA A 238 -5.19 23.51 5.60
CA ALA A 238 -4.93 23.59 7.02
C ALA A 238 -4.55 25.03 7.46
N ALA A 239 -3.70 25.71 6.68
CA ALA A 239 -3.32 27.09 6.96
C ALA A 239 -4.51 28.06 6.80
N ILE A 240 -5.34 27.90 5.78
CA ILE A 240 -6.59 28.69 5.60
C ILE A 240 -7.52 28.52 6.79
N LYS A 241 -7.59 27.29 7.33
CA LYS A 241 -8.42 26.93 8.49
C LYS A 241 -7.75 27.26 9.85
N LYS A 242 -6.60 27.95 9.83
CA LYS A 242 -5.86 28.41 11.02
C LYS A 242 -5.44 27.27 11.96
N VAL A 243 -5.10 26.13 11.41
CA VAL A 243 -4.40 25.07 12.14
C VAL A 243 -3.08 25.63 12.67
N LYS A 244 -2.75 25.37 13.95
CA LYS A 244 -1.52 25.86 14.56
C LYS A 244 -0.31 25.03 14.16
N THR A 245 -0.48 23.69 14.20
CA THR A 245 0.61 22.75 13.90
C THR A 245 0.12 21.60 13.05
N VAL A 246 0.87 21.29 12.00
CA VAL A 246 0.73 20.07 11.21
C VAL A 246 1.98 19.21 11.35
N ILE A 247 1.81 17.99 11.86
CA ILE A 247 2.88 17.01 11.99
C ILE A 247 2.80 16.05 10.79
N LEU A 248 3.76 16.16 9.88
CA LEU A 248 3.92 15.24 8.74
C LEU A 248 4.56 13.94 9.22
N PHE A 249 3.77 12.87 9.30
CA PHE A 249 4.21 11.56 9.73
C PHE A 249 4.21 10.57 8.57
N GLY A 250 5.37 10.04 8.20
CA GLY A 250 5.43 9.17 7.03
C GLY A 250 6.75 8.42 6.82
N TYR A 251 6.67 7.49 5.88
CA TYR A 251 7.82 6.74 5.39
C TYR A 251 8.79 7.66 4.61
N HIS A 252 10.10 7.51 4.85
CA HIS A 252 11.12 8.36 4.24
C HIS A 252 11.01 8.42 2.71
N GLY A 253 10.67 7.30 2.05
CA GLY A 253 10.53 7.24 0.59
C GLY A 253 9.36 8.06 0.02
N LYS A 254 8.42 8.52 0.84
CA LYS A 254 7.36 9.45 0.43
C LYS A 254 7.70 10.88 0.82
N LEU A 255 8.14 11.09 2.05
CA LEU A 255 8.39 12.42 2.59
C LEU A 255 9.60 13.11 1.93
N ILE A 256 10.61 12.37 1.47
CA ILE A 256 11.77 12.94 0.76
C ILE A 256 11.37 13.85 -0.42
N LYS A 257 10.28 13.55 -1.11
CA LYS A 257 9.78 14.34 -2.24
C LYS A 257 9.48 15.78 -1.86
N LEU A 258 9.01 16.01 -0.64
CA LEU A 258 8.73 17.36 -0.13
C LEU A 258 10.01 18.19 0.02
N ALA A 259 11.13 17.55 0.38
CA ALA A 259 12.43 18.21 0.42
C ALA A 259 12.90 18.69 -0.97
N GLY A 260 12.43 18.04 -2.03
CA GLY A 260 12.62 18.49 -3.42
C GLY A 260 11.57 19.49 -3.90
N GLY A 261 10.57 19.84 -3.08
CA GLY A 261 9.48 20.73 -3.47
C GLY A 261 8.35 20.04 -4.23
N ILE A 262 8.31 18.71 -4.24
CA ILE A 262 7.27 17.91 -4.88
C ILE A 262 6.18 17.62 -3.87
N PHE A 263 5.08 18.38 -3.92
CA PHE A 263 3.97 18.32 -2.95
C PHE A 263 2.79 17.46 -3.40
N HIS A 264 2.89 16.82 -4.55
CA HIS A 264 2.04 15.71 -4.97
C HIS A 264 2.91 14.46 -5.10
N THR A 265 2.83 13.54 -4.13
CA THR A 265 3.82 12.46 -3.96
C THR A 265 3.55 11.20 -4.79
N HIS A 266 2.60 11.22 -5.72
CA HIS A 266 2.33 10.08 -6.60
C HIS A 266 3.51 9.84 -7.54
N ASN A 267 4.01 8.58 -7.60
CA ASN A 267 5.23 8.25 -8.34
C ASN A 267 5.12 8.48 -9.85
N HIS A 268 3.92 8.29 -10.43
CA HIS A 268 3.71 8.54 -11.88
C HIS A 268 3.72 10.01 -12.26
N LEU A 269 3.55 10.93 -11.31
CA LEU A 269 3.61 12.37 -11.58
C LEU A 269 5.02 12.92 -11.45
N ALA A 270 5.74 12.49 -10.46
CA ALA A 270 7.13 12.88 -10.24
C ALA A 270 7.81 11.87 -9.32
N ASP A 271 8.98 11.42 -9.71
CA ASP A 271 9.87 10.64 -8.87
C ASP A 271 11.30 11.18 -9.02
N ALA A 272 11.77 11.86 -8.00
CA ALA A 272 13.12 12.42 -7.94
C ALA A 272 13.78 12.11 -6.58
N ARG A 273 13.48 10.94 -6.02
CA ARG A 273 13.92 10.58 -4.66
C ARG A 273 15.43 10.46 -4.55
N ILE A 274 16.08 9.86 -5.53
CA ILE A 274 17.55 9.70 -5.58
C ILE A 274 18.20 11.03 -5.85
N GLU A 275 17.71 11.82 -6.78
CA GLU A 275 18.23 13.13 -7.12
C GLU A 275 18.17 14.08 -5.90
N ILE A 276 17.06 14.03 -5.14
CA ILE A 276 16.93 14.83 -3.91
C ILE A 276 17.93 14.34 -2.85
N LEU A 277 18.09 13.02 -2.69
CA LEU A 277 19.08 12.47 -1.76
C LEU A 277 20.51 12.89 -2.15
N ILE A 278 20.86 12.79 -3.43
CA ILE A 278 22.16 13.22 -3.94
C ILE A 278 22.40 14.71 -3.67
N TYR A 279 21.40 15.56 -3.91
CA TYR A 279 21.51 16.98 -3.62
C TYR A 279 21.84 17.22 -2.13
N LEU A 280 21.15 16.52 -1.23
CA LEU A 280 21.42 16.62 0.22
C LEU A 280 22.80 16.03 0.58
N ALA A 281 23.20 14.93 -0.07
CA ALA A 281 24.51 14.32 0.13
C ALA A 281 25.67 15.27 -0.28
N VAL A 282 25.49 16.00 -1.37
CA VAL A 282 26.44 17.05 -1.79
C VAL A 282 26.50 18.18 -0.74
N GLN A 283 25.38 18.61 -0.21
CA GLN A 283 25.33 19.64 0.85
C GLN A 283 26.04 19.19 2.13
N GLU A 284 25.92 17.92 2.50
CA GLU A 284 26.61 17.32 3.63
C GLU A 284 28.07 16.95 3.33
N LYS A 285 28.56 17.27 2.12
CA LYS A 285 29.94 17.03 1.65
C LYS A 285 30.33 15.55 1.73
N LEU A 286 29.44 14.64 1.32
CA LEU A 286 29.79 13.24 1.19
C LEU A 286 30.92 13.05 0.14
N PRO A 287 31.76 12.01 0.29
CA PRO A 287 32.78 11.69 -0.70
C PRO A 287 32.18 11.50 -2.11
N PRO A 288 32.87 11.99 -3.16
CA PRO A 288 32.38 11.86 -4.53
C PRO A 288 32.07 10.40 -4.93
N GLU A 289 32.84 9.44 -4.46
CA GLU A 289 32.69 8.02 -4.75
C GLU A 289 31.33 7.51 -4.25
N ILE A 290 30.92 7.90 -3.04
CA ILE A 290 29.62 7.55 -2.46
C ILE A 290 28.49 8.23 -3.25
N ILE A 291 28.68 9.50 -3.65
CA ILE A 291 27.66 10.22 -4.44
C ILE A 291 27.46 9.53 -5.80
N VAL A 292 28.53 9.08 -6.45
CA VAL A 292 28.47 8.32 -7.70
C VAL A 292 27.77 6.98 -7.49
N GLU A 293 28.09 6.25 -6.41
CA GLU A 293 27.42 4.99 -6.09
C GLU A 293 25.90 5.21 -5.86
N LEU A 294 25.51 6.24 -5.12
CA LEU A 294 24.10 6.59 -4.91
C LEU A 294 23.39 6.92 -6.23
N SER A 295 24.07 7.55 -7.19
CA SER A 295 23.48 7.94 -8.47
C SER A 295 23.12 6.76 -9.40
N GLN A 296 23.66 5.57 -9.13
CA GLN A 296 23.36 4.35 -9.89
C GLN A 296 22.13 3.60 -9.35
N LEU A 297 21.51 4.11 -8.30
CA LEU A 297 20.40 3.43 -7.64
C LEU A 297 19.06 3.95 -8.14
N ASP A 298 18.06 3.08 -8.10
CA ASP A 298 16.67 3.34 -8.45
C ASP A 298 15.74 3.42 -7.23
N ASN A 299 16.23 3.05 -6.04
CA ASN A 299 15.42 3.06 -4.82
C ASN A 299 16.18 3.60 -3.60
N LEU A 300 15.43 4.27 -2.74
CA LEU A 300 15.97 4.97 -1.57
C LEU A 300 16.41 4.03 -0.44
N GLU A 301 15.87 2.81 -0.39
CA GLU A 301 16.21 1.84 0.65
C GLU A 301 17.64 1.32 0.45
N ASN A 302 18.01 0.99 -0.79
CA ASN A 302 19.37 0.61 -1.13
C ASN A 302 20.35 1.76 -0.86
N ALA A 303 19.94 2.99 -1.17
CA ALA A 303 20.72 4.18 -0.88
C ALA A 303 20.99 4.34 0.62
N LEU A 304 19.96 4.14 1.46
CA LEU A 304 20.12 4.16 2.92
C LEU A 304 21.07 3.08 3.42
N GLN A 305 20.98 1.85 2.88
CA GLN A 305 21.89 0.75 3.25
C GLN A 305 23.36 1.07 2.89
N ILE A 306 23.62 1.67 1.73
CA ILE A 306 24.97 2.09 1.33
C ILE A 306 25.47 3.16 2.30
N LEU A 307 24.66 4.18 2.58
CA LEU A 307 25.03 5.25 3.51
C LEU A 307 25.31 4.73 4.91
N GLU A 308 24.50 3.82 5.43
CA GLU A 308 24.69 3.22 6.75
C GLU A 308 25.93 2.32 6.82
N ARG A 309 26.21 1.59 5.74
CA ARG A 309 27.44 0.78 5.63
C ARG A 309 28.68 1.66 5.58
N PHE A 310 28.61 2.76 4.86
CA PHE A 310 29.71 3.73 4.78
C PHE A 310 29.95 4.43 6.12
N ASN A 311 28.92 5.08 6.66
CA ASN A 311 28.99 5.77 7.95
C ASN A 311 27.58 6.03 8.50
N LYS A 312 27.17 5.27 9.50
CA LYS A 312 25.83 5.38 10.10
C LYS A 312 25.54 6.77 10.68
N SER A 313 26.51 7.40 11.35
CA SER A 313 26.32 8.73 11.93
C SER A 313 26.10 9.79 10.85
N LEU A 314 26.81 9.66 9.72
CA LEU A 314 26.65 10.54 8.56
C LEU A 314 25.30 10.32 7.87
N ALA A 315 24.86 9.05 7.75
CA ALA A 315 23.53 8.72 7.25
C ALA A 315 22.45 9.34 8.11
N ASP A 316 22.52 9.20 9.42
CA ASP A 316 21.55 9.79 10.37
C ASP A 316 21.55 11.33 10.29
N LYS A 317 22.73 11.96 10.14
CA LYS A 317 22.86 13.41 9.93
C LYS A 317 22.17 13.86 8.63
N LEU A 318 22.40 13.12 7.54
CA LEU A 318 21.79 13.39 6.23
C LEU A 318 20.26 13.33 6.30
N PHE A 319 19.71 12.28 6.91
CA PHE A 319 18.26 12.12 7.04
C PHE A 319 17.64 13.10 8.06
N LYS A 320 18.40 13.55 9.06
CA LYS A 320 17.96 14.65 9.91
C LYS A 320 17.92 15.98 9.14
N ASN A 321 18.90 16.25 8.28
CA ASN A 321 18.87 17.40 7.37
C ASN A 321 17.71 17.30 6.37
N LEU A 322 17.44 16.08 5.85
CA LEU A 322 16.24 15.80 5.05
C LEU A 322 14.97 16.24 5.78
N SER A 323 14.78 15.84 7.05
CA SER A 323 13.62 16.20 7.84
C SER A 323 13.49 17.73 8.02
N ASN A 324 14.58 18.41 8.34
CA ASN A 324 14.60 19.87 8.42
C ASN A 324 14.24 20.55 7.10
N THR A 325 14.72 19.99 5.99
CA THR A 325 14.43 20.50 4.64
C THR A 325 12.95 20.32 4.28
N ILE A 326 12.33 19.21 4.69
CA ILE A 326 10.90 18.97 4.54
C ILE A 326 10.10 20.07 5.26
N GLU A 327 10.39 20.34 6.53
CA GLU A 327 9.71 21.38 7.31
C GLU A 327 9.82 22.75 6.62
N LYS A 328 11.05 23.16 6.30
CA LYS A 328 11.35 24.45 5.65
C LYS A 328 10.66 24.60 4.30
N ARG A 329 10.74 23.56 3.44
CA ARG A 329 10.13 23.58 2.10
C ARG A 329 8.62 23.59 2.18
N SER A 330 8.04 22.82 3.09
CA SER A 330 6.59 22.76 3.30
C SER A 330 6.04 24.10 3.79
N PHE A 331 6.70 24.72 4.76
CA PHE A 331 6.36 26.07 5.21
C PHE A 331 6.47 27.11 4.09
N SER A 332 7.58 27.07 3.33
CA SER A 332 7.77 27.97 2.19
C SER A 332 6.72 27.76 1.10
N TYR A 333 6.29 26.51 0.86
CA TYR A 333 5.23 26.19 -0.08
C TYR A 333 3.90 26.83 0.35
N VAL A 334 3.48 26.62 1.59
CA VAL A 334 2.21 27.18 2.12
C VAL A 334 2.21 28.69 2.04
N ASN A 335 3.30 29.36 2.43
CA ASN A 335 3.41 30.81 2.46
C ASN A 335 3.33 31.49 1.08
N ARG A 336 3.44 30.74 -0.02
CA ARG A 336 3.16 31.25 -1.37
C ARG A 336 1.67 31.50 -1.61
N TYR A 337 0.82 30.76 -0.92
CA TYR A 337 -0.64 30.81 -1.09
C TYR A 337 -1.33 31.56 0.06
N VAL A 338 -0.87 31.34 1.28
CA VAL A 338 -1.47 31.88 2.50
C VAL A 338 -0.39 32.31 3.47
N LYS A 339 -0.41 33.56 3.90
CA LYS A 339 0.46 34.04 4.99
C LYS A 339 -0.01 33.41 6.29
N THR A 340 0.87 32.67 6.95
CA THR A 340 0.53 31.89 8.14
C THR A 340 1.75 31.72 9.06
N ASP A 341 1.48 31.60 10.35
CA ASP A 341 2.44 31.19 11.37
C ASP A 341 2.30 29.70 11.71
N MET A 342 1.58 28.93 10.88
CA MET A 342 1.38 27.50 11.08
C MET A 342 2.74 26.78 11.16
N GLU A 343 2.99 26.09 12.25
CA GLU A 343 4.15 25.23 12.39
C GLU A 343 3.98 23.97 11.56
N ILE A 344 5.03 23.58 10.84
CA ILE A 344 5.09 22.30 10.15
C ILE A 344 6.23 21.49 10.75
N ALA A 345 5.89 20.37 11.34
CA ALA A 345 6.78 19.39 11.92
C ALA A 345 6.91 18.16 11.00
N SER A 346 8.02 17.44 11.04
CA SER A 346 8.18 16.20 10.29
C SER A 346 8.79 15.10 11.16
N ILE A 347 8.16 13.92 11.11
CA ILE A 347 8.63 12.69 11.78
C ILE A 347 8.65 11.57 10.74
N ILE A 348 9.81 10.96 10.60
CA ILE A 348 10.10 10.00 9.54
C ILE A 348 10.38 8.63 10.13
N PHE A 349 9.72 7.61 9.59
CA PHE A 349 10.01 6.22 9.90
C PHE A 349 10.63 5.48 8.69
N ASP A 350 11.38 4.43 9.00
CA ASP A 350 12.03 3.56 8.03
C ASP A 350 11.10 2.42 7.56
N ARG A 351 11.58 1.58 6.66
CA ARG A 351 10.86 0.40 6.16
C ARG A 351 10.47 -0.59 7.26
N LYS A 352 11.26 -0.68 8.35
CA LYS A 352 10.95 -1.53 9.50
C LYS A 352 9.91 -0.92 10.43
N ARG A 353 9.29 0.20 10.01
CA ARG A 353 8.31 0.98 10.80
C ARG A 353 8.90 1.54 12.09
N LYS A 354 10.20 1.75 12.14
CA LYS A 354 10.85 2.39 13.27
C LYS A 354 10.96 3.89 12.99
N ILE A 355 10.48 4.72 13.91
CA ILE A 355 10.72 6.16 13.88
C ILE A 355 12.21 6.40 14.09
N ARG A 356 12.85 7.14 13.19
CA ARG A 356 14.29 7.33 13.18
C ARG A 356 14.71 8.78 13.13
N TRP A 357 14.02 9.59 12.38
CA TRP A 357 14.43 10.97 12.13
C TRP A 357 13.26 11.92 12.29
N ALA A 358 13.57 13.09 12.84
CA ALA A 358 12.63 14.19 12.96
C ALA A 358 13.33 15.51 12.63
N GLY A 359 12.58 16.47 12.12
CA GLY A 359 13.06 17.82 11.92
C GLY A 359 13.18 18.60 13.24
N ILE A 360 13.58 19.86 13.14
CA ILE A 360 13.72 20.73 14.33
C ILE A 360 12.37 20.81 15.05
N ASN A 361 11.29 21.10 14.33
CA ASN A 361 9.95 21.16 14.90
C ASN A 361 9.46 19.77 15.30
N GLY A 362 9.73 18.75 14.46
CA GLY A 362 9.34 17.36 14.71
C GLY A 362 9.87 16.80 16.03
N ASN A 363 11.03 17.21 16.48
CA ASN A 363 11.60 16.78 17.76
C ASN A 363 10.74 17.17 18.97
N ASN A 364 9.94 18.23 18.87
CA ASN A 364 9.02 18.66 19.94
C ASN A 364 7.87 17.67 20.14
N TYR A 365 7.58 16.86 19.10
CA TYR A 365 6.44 15.95 19.07
C TYR A 365 6.83 14.47 19.12
N ILE A 366 8.12 14.15 19.13
CA ILE A 366 8.59 12.75 19.08
C ILE A 366 8.17 11.95 20.31
N SER A 367 8.03 12.63 21.46
CA SER A 367 7.57 12.01 22.72
C SER A 367 6.14 11.47 22.66
N TYR A 368 5.30 11.99 21.77
CA TYR A 368 3.95 11.45 21.56
C TYR A 368 3.94 10.06 20.91
N PHE A 369 5.07 9.63 20.34
CA PHE A 369 5.24 8.36 19.65
C PHE A 369 6.18 7.39 20.41
N GLN A 370 6.20 7.48 21.72
CA GLN A 370 6.99 6.60 22.61
C GLN A 370 6.13 5.70 23.45
#